data_1268be8f3b5661f35ac97300afaf1f4c
#
_entry.id   1268be8f3b5661f35ac97300afaf1f4c
#
_cell.length_a   1.000
_cell.length_b   1.000
_cell.length_c   1.000
_cell.angle_alpha   90.00
_cell.angle_beta   90.00
_cell.angle_gamma   90.00
#
_symmetry.space_group_name_H-M   'P 1'
#
loop_
_entity.id
_entity.type
_entity.pdbx_description
1 polymer ?
#
loop_
_entity_poly.entity_id
_entity_poly.type
_entity_poly.pdbx_seq_one_letter_code
_entity_poly.pdbx_strand_id
1 'polypeptide(L)'
;MGIPGHLTCLLRNLYAGQEAIVRTGHGPADWFQIGKGVHQGCMLSPCLFNLYAKYIMRNAGLEEAQAGIKIAWRNISNLRYADDTTLMAESEELKSLLMKVKEESEKVGLKLDIQKTKIMASGPITSWPIDGEIVEIVSDFILGGSKITADGW
;
A
#
# COMPACT_ATOMS: atom_id res chain seq x y z
N MET A 1 -17.87 3.69 -2.17
CA MET A 1 -17.48 2.27 -2.38
C MET A 1 -18.66 1.30 -2.40
N GLY A 2 -19.89 1.76 -2.24
CA GLY A 2 -21.11 0.95 -2.34
C GLY A 2 -21.29 -0.11 -1.25
N ILE A 3 -20.62 0.04 -0.10
CA ILE A 3 -20.79 -0.89 1.03
C ILE A 3 -22.12 -0.58 1.71
N PRO A 4 -22.99 -1.59 1.89
CA PRO A 4 -24.29 -1.39 2.56
C PRO A 4 -24.13 -0.81 3.98
N GLY A 5 -25.01 0.11 4.36
CA GLY A 5 -24.92 0.83 5.64
C GLY A 5 -24.97 -0.09 6.86
N HIS A 6 -25.75 -1.19 6.81
CA HIS A 6 -25.80 -2.17 7.89
C HIS A 6 -24.47 -2.88 8.13
N LEU A 7 -23.70 -3.21 7.07
CA LEU A 7 -22.37 -3.81 7.21
C LEU A 7 -21.36 -2.81 7.79
N THR A 8 -21.45 -1.54 7.38
CA THR A 8 -20.62 -0.48 7.95
C THR A 8 -20.91 -0.30 9.44
N CYS A 9 -22.18 -0.38 9.85
CA CYS A 9 -22.57 -0.31 11.25
C CYS A 9 -22.05 -1.50 12.06
N LEU A 10 -22.18 -2.73 11.54
CA LEU A 10 -21.64 -3.94 12.17
C LEU A 10 -20.12 -3.87 12.35
N LEU A 11 -19.39 -3.45 11.32
CA LEU A 11 -17.94 -3.28 11.40
C LEU A 11 -17.55 -2.21 12.42
N ARG A 12 -18.26 -1.08 12.46
CA ARG A 12 -18.01 -0.04 13.45
C ARG A 12 -18.19 -0.56 14.86
N ASN A 13 -19.25 -1.32 15.12
CA ASN A 13 -19.51 -1.91 16.43
C ASN A 13 -18.46 -2.98 16.79
N LEU A 14 -17.99 -3.76 15.81
CA LEU A 14 -16.95 -4.76 16.02
C LEU A 14 -15.62 -4.13 16.45
N TYR A 15 -15.28 -2.96 15.91
CA TYR A 15 -14.02 -2.26 16.20
C TYR A 15 -14.14 -1.19 17.27
N ALA A 16 -15.35 -0.90 17.76
CA ALA A 16 -15.56 0.09 18.81
C ALA A 16 -15.10 -0.44 20.18
N GLY A 17 -14.32 0.37 20.89
CA GLY A 17 -13.91 0.07 22.27
C GLY A 17 -12.99 -1.15 22.41
N GLN A 18 -12.29 -1.54 21.37
CA GLN A 18 -11.32 -2.63 21.47
C GLN A 18 -10.14 -2.25 22.35
N GLU A 19 -9.74 -3.17 23.21
CA GLU A 19 -8.59 -3.05 24.09
C GLU A 19 -7.61 -4.19 23.86
N ALA A 20 -6.34 -3.95 24.12
CA ALA A 20 -5.29 -4.94 24.04
C ALA A 20 -4.41 -4.92 25.27
N ILE A 21 -3.75 -6.04 25.51
CA ILE A 21 -2.76 -6.21 26.57
C ILE A 21 -1.53 -6.91 25.98
N VAL A 22 -0.36 -6.44 26.33
CA VAL A 22 0.90 -7.06 25.94
C VAL A 22 1.37 -7.95 27.09
N ARG A 23 1.67 -9.23 26.80
CA ARG A 23 2.29 -10.14 27.76
C ARG A 23 3.79 -10.16 27.53
N THR A 24 4.53 -9.75 28.53
CA THR A 24 6.00 -9.79 28.56
C THR A 24 6.48 -10.91 29.46
N GLY A 25 7.79 -11.21 29.42
CA GLY A 25 8.41 -12.17 30.35
C GLY A 25 8.34 -11.73 31.83
N HIS A 26 8.01 -10.46 32.10
CA HIS A 26 7.84 -9.90 33.45
C HIS A 26 6.37 -9.81 33.90
N GLY A 27 5.45 -10.33 33.09
CA GLY A 27 4.01 -10.30 33.35
C GLY A 27 3.22 -9.49 32.30
N PRO A 28 1.89 -9.43 32.44
CA PRO A 28 1.04 -8.63 31.56
C PRO A 28 1.24 -7.13 31.85
N ALA A 29 1.29 -6.33 30.80
CA ALA A 29 1.24 -4.87 30.89
C ALA A 29 -0.20 -4.38 31.22
N ASP A 30 -0.38 -3.09 31.36
CA ASP A 30 -1.73 -2.51 31.50
C ASP A 30 -2.51 -2.59 30.18
N TRP A 31 -3.83 -2.65 30.29
CA TRP A 31 -4.73 -2.59 29.15
C TRP A 31 -4.67 -1.21 28.48
N PHE A 32 -4.64 -1.20 27.17
CA PHE A 32 -4.69 0.02 26.39
C PHE A 32 -5.72 -0.08 25.26
N GLN A 33 -6.33 1.05 24.92
CA GLN A 33 -7.33 1.08 23.84
C GLN A 33 -6.67 1.09 22.47
N ILE A 34 -7.23 0.31 21.54
CA ILE A 34 -6.83 0.27 20.15
C ILE A 34 -7.63 1.34 19.40
N GLY A 35 -6.92 2.42 18.99
CA GLY A 35 -7.55 3.53 18.27
C GLY A 35 -7.58 3.37 16.75
N LYS A 36 -6.70 2.53 16.17
CA LYS A 36 -6.52 2.38 14.71
C LYS A 36 -6.03 0.98 14.36
N GLY A 37 -6.31 0.57 13.12
CA GLY A 37 -5.80 -0.65 12.52
C GLY A 37 -6.82 -1.77 12.47
N VAL A 38 -6.38 -2.90 11.91
CA VAL A 38 -7.13 -4.15 11.84
C VAL A 38 -6.42 -5.22 12.64
N HIS A 39 -7.16 -6.12 13.23
CA HIS A 39 -6.62 -7.16 14.11
C HIS A 39 -5.87 -8.23 13.28
N GLN A 40 -4.60 -8.49 13.60
CA GLN A 40 -3.86 -9.59 13.00
C GLN A 40 -4.50 -10.94 13.34
N GLY A 41 -4.59 -11.84 12.35
CA GLY A 41 -5.25 -13.14 12.50
C GLY A 41 -6.77 -13.13 12.37
N CYS A 42 -7.41 -11.97 12.27
CA CYS A 42 -8.84 -11.89 11.99
C CYS A 42 -9.11 -12.13 10.49
N MET A 43 -10.08 -12.99 10.18
CA MET A 43 -10.46 -13.32 8.80
C MET A 43 -10.94 -12.11 7.99
N LEU A 44 -11.47 -11.08 8.63
CA LEU A 44 -11.93 -9.85 7.99
C LEU A 44 -10.80 -8.87 7.67
N SER A 45 -9.67 -8.95 8.37
CA SER A 45 -8.59 -7.97 8.24
C SER A 45 -8.01 -7.84 6.84
N PRO A 46 -7.73 -8.93 6.10
CA PRO A 46 -7.27 -8.83 4.72
C PRO A 46 -8.28 -8.15 3.80
N CYS A 47 -9.57 -8.46 3.95
CA CYS A 47 -10.63 -7.83 3.16
C CYS A 47 -10.75 -6.34 3.45
N LEU A 48 -10.69 -5.94 4.72
CA LEU A 48 -10.75 -4.54 5.14
C LEU A 48 -9.54 -3.77 4.66
N PHE A 49 -8.34 -4.36 4.76
CA PHE A 49 -7.12 -3.76 4.24
C PHE A 49 -7.18 -3.56 2.72
N ASN A 50 -7.65 -4.56 1.97
CA ASN A 50 -7.83 -4.44 0.52
C ASN A 50 -8.83 -3.35 0.13
N LEU A 51 -9.93 -3.19 0.87
CA LEU A 51 -10.88 -2.08 0.66
C LEU A 51 -10.23 -0.73 0.92
N TYR A 52 -9.41 -0.66 1.95
CA TYR A 52 -8.66 0.53 2.33
C TYR A 52 -7.63 0.91 1.27
N ALA A 53 -6.81 -0.04 0.82
CA ALA A 53 -5.87 0.15 -0.27
C ALA A 53 -6.57 0.57 -1.57
N LYS A 54 -7.72 -0.05 -1.89
CA LYS A 54 -8.53 0.33 -3.04
C LYS A 54 -9.04 1.77 -2.94
N TYR A 55 -9.45 2.22 -1.76
CA TYR A 55 -9.86 3.60 -1.52
C TYR A 55 -8.73 4.59 -1.82
N ILE A 56 -7.52 4.31 -1.32
CA ILE A 56 -6.32 5.13 -1.56
C ILE A 56 -6.02 5.23 -3.06
N MET A 57 -5.93 4.09 -3.75
CA MET A 57 -5.59 4.05 -5.17
C MET A 57 -6.63 4.77 -6.04
N ARG A 58 -7.91 4.65 -5.69
CA ARG A 58 -8.98 5.35 -6.39
C ARG A 58 -8.86 6.87 -6.21
N ASN A 59 -8.62 7.34 -4.99
CA ASN A 59 -8.46 8.77 -4.72
C ASN A 59 -7.17 9.34 -5.35
N ALA A 60 -6.12 8.53 -5.46
CA ALA A 60 -4.91 8.88 -6.19
C ALA A 60 -5.10 8.91 -7.72
N GLY A 61 -6.28 8.53 -8.24
CA GLY A 61 -6.60 8.53 -9.66
C GLY A 61 -6.03 7.36 -10.46
N LEU A 62 -5.55 6.30 -9.80
CA LEU A 62 -4.94 5.16 -10.50
C LEU A 62 -5.96 4.26 -11.21
N GLU A 63 -7.23 4.28 -10.82
CA GLU A 63 -8.28 3.49 -11.50
C GLU A 63 -8.73 4.13 -12.82
N GLU A 64 -8.59 5.45 -12.95
CA GLU A 64 -9.03 6.23 -14.12
C GLU A 64 -7.86 6.60 -15.04
N ALA A 65 -6.63 6.39 -14.59
CA ALA A 65 -5.45 6.81 -15.30
C ALA A 65 -5.26 5.96 -16.58
N GLN A 66 -5.04 6.64 -17.68
CA GLN A 66 -4.38 6.06 -18.86
C GLN A 66 -2.91 5.71 -18.55
N ALA A 67 -2.48 6.07 -17.35
CA ALA A 67 -1.19 5.76 -16.75
C ALA A 67 -0.99 4.25 -16.60
N GLY A 68 0.24 3.80 -16.82
CA GLY A 68 0.61 2.41 -16.69
C GLY A 68 1.25 1.86 -17.95
N ILE A 69 1.65 0.62 -17.86
CA ILE A 69 2.20 -0.13 -19.00
C ILE A 69 1.15 -1.03 -19.63
N LYS A 70 1.16 -1.13 -20.95
CA LYS A 70 0.25 -2.01 -21.68
C LYS A 70 0.80 -3.43 -21.71
N ILE A 71 0.10 -4.35 -21.05
CA ILE A 71 0.40 -5.78 -21.09
C ILE A 71 -0.83 -6.50 -21.64
N ALA A 72 -0.67 -7.23 -22.75
CA ALA A 72 -1.74 -8.02 -23.36
C ALA A 72 -3.08 -7.24 -23.49
N TRP A 73 -3.03 -6.04 -24.08
CA TRP A 73 -4.17 -5.13 -24.32
C TRP A 73 -4.81 -4.51 -23.08
N ARG A 74 -4.25 -4.77 -21.89
CA ARG A 74 -4.70 -4.15 -20.64
C ARG A 74 -3.67 -3.13 -20.17
N ASN A 75 -4.17 -1.99 -19.69
CA ASN A 75 -3.32 -1.02 -19.02
C ASN A 75 -3.17 -1.41 -17.55
N ILE A 76 -1.93 -1.64 -17.10
CA ILE A 76 -1.62 -2.02 -15.73
C ILE A 76 -0.80 -0.90 -15.12
N SER A 77 -1.38 -0.20 -14.16
CA SER A 77 -0.73 0.91 -13.43
C SER A 77 -0.19 0.49 -12.07
N ASN A 78 -0.71 -0.58 -11.50
CA ASN A 78 -0.27 -1.07 -10.20
C ASN A 78 -0.50 -2.58 -10.02
N LEU A 79 0.35 -3.20 -9.21
CA LEU A 79 0.18 -4.55 -8.66
C LEU A 79 0.22 -4.46 -7.14
N ARG A 80 -0.60 -5.26 -6.46
CA ARG A 80 -0.69 -5.21 -4.99
C ARG A 80 -0.71 -6.62 -4.41
N TYR A 81 0.07 -6.79 -3.36
CA TYR A 81 0.07 -7.99 -2.53
C TYR A 81 0.18 -7.57 -1.06
N ALA A 82 -0.91 -7.69 -0.32
CA ALA A 82 -1.05 -7.16 1.04
C ALA A 82 -0.69 -5.66 1.10
N ASP A 83 0.34 -5.29 1.86
CA ASP A 83 0.90 -3.96 1.98
C ASP A 83 1.93 -3.60 0.88
N ASP A 84 2.47 -4.60 0.18
CA ASP A 84 3.38 -4.37 -0.93
C ASP A 84 2.62 -3.85 -2.15
N THR A 85 3.06 -2.73 -2.69
CA THR A 85 2.46 -2.12 -3.88
C THR A 85 3.55 -1.76 -4.88
N THR A 86 3.39 -2.23 -6.12
CA THR A 86 4.22 -1.83 -7.25
C THR A 86 3.41 -0.89 -8.13
N LEU A 87 3.96 0.29 -8.41
CA LEU A 87 3.42 1.24 -9.38
C LEU A 87 4.18 1.11 -10.69
N MET A 88 3.49 1.22 -11.82
CA MET A 88 4.03 1.08 -13.16
C MET A 88 3.59 2.25 -14.02
N ALA A 89 4.52 2.98 -14.59
CA ALA A 89 4.27 4.05 -15.53
C ALA A 89 5.58 4.49 -16.21
N GLU A 90 5.51 5.40 -17.16
CA GLU A 90 6.67 6.11 -17.67
C GLU A 90 7.24 7.05 -16.59
N SER A 91 8.54 7.40 -16.70
CA SER A 91 9.31 8.00 -15.60
C SER A 91 8.68 9.22 -14.92
N GLU A 92 8.25 10.21 -15.68
CA GLU A 92 7.66 11.45 -15.13
C GLU A 92 6.28 11.20 -14.50
N GLU A 93 5.50 10.35 -15.14
CA GLU A 93 4.19 9.97 -14.67
C GLU A 93 4.27 9.14 -13.38
N LEU A 94 5.26 8.23 -13.28
CA LEU A 94 5.48 7.39 -12.10
C LEU A 94 5.74 8.23 -10.84
N LYS A 95 6.52 9.31 -10.97
CA LYS A 95 6.78 10.22 -9.85
C LYS A 95 5.50 10.92 -9.40
N SER A 96 4.71 11.43 -10.34
CA SER A 96 3.43 12.06 -10.05
C SER A 96 2.46 11.10 -9.35
N LEU A 97 2.36 9.85 -9.84
CA LEU A 97 1.52 8.82 -9.25
C LEU A 97 1.96 8.45 -7.84
N LEU A 98 3.26 8.26 -7.63
CA LEU A 98 3.81 7.93 -6.31
C LEU A 98 3.52 9.02 -5.29
N MET A 99 3.69 10.30 -5.67
CA MET A 99 3.39 11.43 -4.78
C MET A 99 1.90 11.50 -4.44
N LYS A 100 0.99 11.25 -5.39
CA LYS A 100 -0.45 11.17 -5.14
C LYS A 100 -0.81 10.03 -4.19
N VAL A 101 -0.24 8.84 -4.42
CA VAL A 101 -0.46 7.68 -3.53
C VAL A 101 0.05 7.97 -2.13
N LYS A 102 1.23 8.57 -2.00
CA LYS A 102 1.80 8.99 -0.72
C LYS A 102 0.86 9.95 0.01
N GLU A 103 0.42 11.02 -0.65
CA GLU A 103 -0.49 12.02 -0.07
C GLU A 103 -1.81 11.39 0.40
N GLU A 104 -2.45 10.57 -0.45
CA GLU A 104 -3.71 9.90 -0.09
C GLU A 104 -3.53 8.86 1.03
N SER A 105 -2.38 8.20 1.08
CA SER A 105 -2.04 7.27 2.16
C SER A 105 -1.85 8.00 3.49
N GLU A 106 -1.16 9.14 3.49
CA GLU A 106 -0.94 9.94 4.70
C GLU A 106 -2.24 10.51 5.27
N LYS A 107 -3.19 10.94 4.43
CA LYS A 107 -4.53 11.41 4.86
C LYS A 107 -5.28 10.36 5.69
N VAL A 108 -5.01 9.11 5.45
CA VAL A 108 -5.65 7.98 6.13
C VAL A 108 -4.75 7.29 7.16
N GLY A 109 -3.57 7.86 7.43
CA GLY A 109 -2.67 7.43 8.49
C GLY A 109 -1.70 6.31 8.11
N LEU A 110 -1.55 6.00 6.82
CA LEU A 110 -0.48 5.14 6.31
C LEU A 110 0.68 6.00 5.82
N LYS A 111 1.90 5.62 6.17
CA LYS A 111 3.12 6.29 5.71
C LYS A 111 3.86 5.39 4.74
N LEU A 112 4.34 6.00 3.66
CA LEU A 112 5.27 5.35 2.75
C LEU A 112 6.62 5.16 3.47
N ASP A 113 7.13 3.93 3.46
CA ASP A 113 8.47 3.64 3.94
C ASP A 113 9.46 3.81 2.78
N ILE A 114 10.13 4.96 2.73
CA ILE A 114 11.05 5.32 1.65
C ILE A 114 12.25 4.38 1.62
N GLN A 115 12.73 3.93 2.78
CA GLN A 115 13.89 3.03 2.86
C GLN A 115 13.59 1.62 2.29
N LYS A 116 12.32 1.19 2.37
CA LYS A 116 11.86 -0.05 1.75
C LYS A 116 11.39 0.12 0.32
N THR A 117 11.12 1.36 -0.10
CA THR A 117 10.70 1.67 -1.46
C THR A 117 11.88 1.52 -2.41
N LYS A 118 11.66 0.84 -3.54
CA LYS A 118 12.68 0.59 -4.55
C LYS A 118 12.15 0.99 -5.92
N ILE A 119 13.07 1.37 -6.81
CA ILE A 119 12.75 1.70 -8.18
C ILE A 119 13.48 0.75 -9.10
N MET A 120 12.76 0.22 -10.07
CA MET A 120 13.30 -0.54 -11.17
C MET A 120 12.94 0.15 -12.49
N ALA A 121 13.90 0.31 -13.37
CA ALA A 121 13.69 0.92 -14.68
C ALA A 121 14.36 0.12 -15.78
N SER A 122 13.77 0.15 -16.97
CA SER A 122 14.35 -0.44 -18.19
C SER A 122 15.38 0.46 -18.88
N GLY A 123 15.60 1.68 -18.38
CA GLY A 123 16.56 2.65 -18.91
C GLY A 123 17.43 3.27 -17.82
N PRO A 124 18.45 4.08 -18.21
CA PRO A 124 19.33 4.70 -17.24
C PRO A 124 18.60 5.73 -16.39
N ILE A 125 18.55 5.49 -15.09
CA ILE A 125 18.08 6.44 -14.06
C ILE A 125 19.29 6.79 -13.18
N THR A 126 19.54 8.09 -12.99
CA THR A 126 20.68 8.56 -12.21
C THR A 126 20.38 8.72 -10.73
N SER A 127 19.19 9.20 -10.37
CA SER A 127 18.73 9.29 -8.98
C SER A 127 17.23 9.60 -8.92
N TRP A 128 16.58 9.17 -7.84
CA TRP A 128 15.16 9.47 -7.61
C TRP A 128 14.93 9.94 -6.17
N PRO A 129 14.95 11.24 -5.91
CA PRO A 129 14.68 11.76 -4.57
C PRO A 129 13.17 11.82 -4.31
N ILE A 130 12.79 11.33 -3.11
CA ILE A 130 11.46 11.49 -2.52
C ILE A 130 11.67 12.15 -1.15
N ASP A 131 11.07 13.31 -0.93
CA ASP A 131 11.18 14.08 0.33
C ASP A 131 12.64 14.33 0.78
N GLY A 132 13.57 14.44 -0.15
CA GLY A 132 14.99 14.65 0.15
C GLY A 132 15.78 13.36 0.41
N GLU A 133 15.14 12.20 0.46
CA GLU A 133 15.79 10.89 0.54
C GLU A 133 15.92 10.27 -0.85
N ILE A 134 17.05 9.62 -1.12
CA ILE A 134 17.30 8.94 -2.40
C ILE A 134 16.73 7.53 -2.30
N VAL A 135 15.83 7.19 -3.22
CA VAL A 135 15.27 5.83 -3.34
C VAL A 135 16.28 4.91 -4.01
N GLU A 136 16.42 3.70 -3.48
CA GLU A 136 17.30 2.68 -4.01
C GLU A 136 16.84 2.23 -5.41
N ILE A 137 17.78 2.23 -6.38
CA ILE A 137 17.54 1.71 -7.73
C ILE A 137 18.01 0.27 -7.76
N VAL A 138 17.15 -0.65 -8.20
CA VAL A 138 17.41 -2.08 -8.22
C VAL A 138 17.19 -2.67 -9.60
N SER A 139 17.89 -3.77 -9.92
CA SER A 139 17.70 -4.56 -11.14
C SER A 139 16.58 -5.59 -11.01
N ASP A 140 16.23 -5.94 -9.78
CA ASP A 140 15.19 -6.92 -9.48
C ASP A 140 14.56 -6.65 -8.11
N PHE A 141 13.35 -7.17 -7.89
CA PHE A 141 12.68 -7.16 -6.60
C PHE A 141 11.75 -8.37 -6.44
N ILE A 142 11.30 -8.61 -5.22
CA ILE A 142 10.36 -9.70 -4.92
C ILE A 142 8.99 -9.09 -4.61
N LEU A 143 7.95 -9.54 -5.32
CA LEU A 143 6.57 -9.21 -5.04
C LEU A 143 5.76 -10.51 -4.84
N GLY A 144 5.10 -10.65 -3.70
CA GLY A 144 4.29 -11.82 -3.40
C GLY A 144 5.04 -13.16 -3.50
N GLY A 145 6.35 -13.17 -3.23
CA GLY A 145 7.21 -14.35 -3.34
C GLY A 145 7.77 -14.62 -4.75
N SER A 146 7.41 -13.83 -5.75
CA SER A 146 7.92 -13.94 -7.12
C SER A 146 8.99 -12.89 -7.38
N LYS A 147 10.12 -13.31 -7.99
CA LYS A 147 11.18 -12.41 -8.41
C LYS A 147 10.79 -11.74 -9.73
N ILE A 148 10.87 -10.42 -9.78
CA ILE A 148 10.63 -9.60 -10.97
C ILE A 148 11.96 -8.96 -11.35
N THR A 149 12.33 -9.03 -12.64
CA THR A 149 13.57 -8.47 -13.17
C THR A 149 13.30 -7.44 -14.26
N ALA A 150 14.21 -6.50 -14.45
CA ALA A 150 14.11 -5.48 -15.50
C ALA A 150 14.16 -6.07 -16.92
N ASP A 151 14.84 -7.20 -17.09
CA ASP A 151 15.04 -7.85 -18.39
C ASP A 151 13.93 -8.86 -18.77
N GLY A 152 12.89 -8.95 -17.96
CA GLY A 152 11.83 -9.96 -18.09
C GLY A 152 12.19 -11.29 -17.39
N TRP A 153 11.43 -12.32 -17.70
CA TRP A 153 11.54 -13.68 -17.10
C TRP A 153 12.79 -14.39 -17.56
#